data_afe225e6367f88a448f8b887a83b8ff1
#
_entry.id   afe225e6367f88a448f8b887a83b8ff1
#
_cell.length_a   1.000
_cell.length_b   1.000
_cell.length_c   1.000
_cell.angle_alpha   90.00
_cell.angle_beta   90.00
_cell.angle_gamma   90.00
#
_symmetry.space_group_name_H-M   'P 1'
#
loop_
_entity.id
_entity.type
_entity.pdbx_description
1 polymer ?
#
loop_
_entity_poly.entity_id
_entity_poly.type
_entity_poly.pdbx_seq_one_letter_code
_entity_poly.pdbx_strand_id
1 'polypeptide(L)'
;MKNPLYPSLFEVNTRVWLTELSEELGKKATLDDIPDNALDRLVATGFDWIWFLSVWTTGPIARKISREEPDWRRDFEATLPDLKEEDIQGSGFAIADYVVHPDLGGNEALKRLRDRLQQRGLKLMLDFVPNHMGPDHPWVTRHPEYFVSGTKEDLANSPQNYTRIKNKKKDAILAYGRDPYFAGWPDTVQLDYSNDKTIEAMTKELLRIADQCDGVRCDMAMLVLPDIFEKTWGRRAQSFWPEAISKIHEKKPGFVFMAEVYWNMEWDLQQLGFNYTYDKRLYDHLVAGQAKPVREHLYAGLDYQNKLARFLENHDEPRAAATFSPDQEKAAAIITFLSPGLRFFYQGQLEGRKIRISPHLVRAPKEPFNEEIEQFYSQILLVMNNSVFREGKWNLLECQALWQNNNTWDSFLACSWEGKQKKRGIVVVNYASYQGQCYVRLPFPEMDGQSVHLTDLMGKEVYVREGTDLLSKGLFIDLPAWRYNVFEVRSKKSKGIIKKSKGRRRKSEVRS
;
A
#
# COMPACT_ATOMS: atom_id res chain seq x y z
N MET A 1 -4.89 -16.53 -14.88
CA MET A 1 -5.50 -15.25 -15.34
C MET A 1 -4.39 -14.22 -15.52
N LYS A 2 -4.53 -13.27 -16.45
CA LYS A 2 -3.54 -12.17 -16.63
C LYS A 2 -3.73 -11.19 -15.47
N ASN A 3 -2.63 -10.78 -14.81
CA ASN A 3 -2.71 -9.74 -13.78
C ASN A 3 -3.29 -8.46 -14.38
N PRO A 4 -4.18 -7.74 -13.65
CA PRO A 4 -4.57 -6.40 -14.05
C PRO A 4 -3.36 -5.47 -14.04
N LEU A 5 -3.43 -4.38 -14.80
CA LEU A 5 -2.35 -3.38 -14.84
C LEU A 5 -2.21 -2.70 -13.47
N TYR A 6 -3.33 -2.47 -12.79
CA TYR A 6 -3.40 -1.86 -11.46
C TYR A 6 -4.05 -2.83 -10.47
N PRO A 7 -3.27 -3.74 -9.87
CA PRO A 7 -3.79 -4.73 -8.93
C PRO A 7 -4.10 -4.12 -7.55
N SER A 8 -4.86 -4.89 -6.76
CA SER A 8 -5.16 -4.56 -5.37
C SER A 8 -4.57 -5.60 -4.44
N LEU A 9 -3.93 -5.13 -3.36
CA LEU A 9 -3.32 -5.91 -2.29
C LEU A 9 -4.08 -5.68 -1.00
N PHE A 10 -4.34 -6.76 -0.26
CA PHE A 10 -4.87 -6.72 1.10
C PHE A 10 -3.86 -7.30 2.08
N GLU A 11 -3.38 -6.49 3.00
CA GLU A 11 -2.51 -6.91 4.09
C GLU A 11 -3.34 -7.44 5.26
N VAL A 12 -2.97 -8.60 5.76
CA VAL A 12 -3.59 -9.28 6.90
C VAL A 12 -2.60 -9.32 8.06
N ASN A 13 -3.00 -8.83 9.24
CA ASN A 13 -2.30 -9.14 10.48
C ASN A 13 -2.63 -10.59 10.87
N THR A 14 -1.78 -11.51 10.42
CA THR A 14 -2.01 -12.96 10.54
C THR A 14 -2.24 -13.40 11.98
N ARG A 15 -1.41 -12.91 12.90
CA ARG A 15 -1.47 -13.31 14.31
C ARG A 15 -2.76 -12.83 14.97
N VAL A 16 -3.17 -11.61 14.69
CA VAL A 16 -4.42 -11.04 15.22
C VAL A 16 -5.62 -11.79 14.65
N TRP A 17 -5.66 -12.01 13.34
CA TRP A 17 -6.78 -12.72 12.72
C TRP A 17 -6.94 -14.15 13.24
N LEU A 18 -5.83 -14.88 13.41
CA LEU A 18 -5.88 -16.23 13.98
C LEU A 18 -6.27 -16.24 15.46
N THR A 19 -5.97 -15.18 16.21
CA THR A 19 -6.45 -15.02 17.58
C THR A 19 -7.97 -14.78 17.61
N GLU A 20 -8.48 -13.88 16.75
CA GLU A 20 -9.93 -13.67 16.59
C GLU A 20 -10.64 -14.97 16.21
N LEU A 21 -10.12 -15.70 15.23
CA LEU A 21 -10.66 -17.02 14.84
C LEU A 21 -10.58 -18.07 15.97
N SER A 22 -9.54 -18.02 16.81
CA SER A 22 -9.41 -18.94 17.94
C SER A 22 -10.50 -18.69 18.98
N GLU A 23 -10.85 -17.42 19.23
CA GLU A 23 -11.97 -17.05 20.11
C GLU A 23 -13.30 -17.55 19.54
N GLU A 24 -13.54 -17.32 18.23
CA GLU A 24 -14.77 -17.76 17.56
C GLU A 24 -14.95 -19.30 17.57
N LEU A 25 -13.85 -20.03 17.32
CA LEU A 25 -13.88 -21.48 17.21
C LEU A 25 -13.76 -22.20 18.58
N GLY A 26 -13.41 -21.50 19.65
CA GLY A 26 -13.15 -22.08 20.97
C GLY A 26 -11.95 -23.04 21.00
N LYS A 27 -11.03 -22.93 20.03
CA LYS A 27 -9.79 -23.70 19.92
C LYS A 27 -8.70 -22.86 19.28
N LYS A 28 -7.44 -23.20 19.46
CA LYS A 28 -6.33 -22.55 18.78
C LYS A 28 -6.48 -22.72 17.25
N ALA A 29 -6.67 -21.63 16.55
CA ALA A 29 -6.75 -21.60 15.10
C ALA A 29 -5.36 -21.52 14.45
N THR A 30 -5.24 -22.10 13.26
CA THR A 30 -4.07 -22.07 12.40
C THR A 30 -4.46 -21.55 11.02
N LEU A 31 -3.51 -21.45 10.08
CA LEU A 31 -3.80 -21.06 8.70
C LEU A 31 -4.81 -21.99 7.99
N ASP A 32 -4.92 -23.24 8.47
CA ASP A 32 -5.92 -24.20 7.96
C ASP A 32 -7.34 -23.85 8.37
N ASP A 33 -7.51 -23.17 9.49
CA ASP A 33 -8.83 -22.83 10.05
C ASP A 33 -9.42 -21.53 9.42
N ILE A 34 -8.66 -20.81 8.59
CA ILE A 34 -9.17 -19.64 7.87
C ILE A 34 -10.36 -20.08 6.99
N PRO A 35 -11.57 -19.49 7.19
CA PRO A 35 -12.77 -19.95 6.48
C PRO A 35 -12.71 -19.66 4.98
N ASP A 36 -13.22 -20.59 4.15
CA ASP A 36 -13.32 -20.38 2.70
C ASP A 36 -14.14 -19.17 2.32
N ASN A 37 -15.24 -18.90 3.03
CA ASN A 37 -16.08 -17.72 2.78
C ASN A 37 -15.35 -16.39 3.06
N ALA A 38 -14.34 -16.36 3.95
CA ALA A 38 -13.50 -15.17 4.14
C ALA A 38 -12.59 -14.94 2.92
N LEU A 39 -12.01 -16.01 2.37
CA LEU A 39 -11.22 -15.92 1.13
C LEU A 39 -12.11 -15.55 -0.07
N ASP A 40 -13.32 -16.11 -0.17
CA ASP A 40 -14.29 -15.77 -1.22
C ASP A 40 -14.71 -14.29 -1.15
N ARG A 41 -14.86 -13.71 0.03
CA ARG A 41 -15.13 -12.28 0.20
C ARG A 41 -13.99 -11.42 -0.34
N LEU A 42 -12.72 -11.77 -0.09
CA LEU A 42 -11.56 -11.05 -0.63
C LEU A 42 -11.55 -11.03 -2.17
N VAL A 43 -11.94 -12.14 -2.80
CA VAL A 43 -12.12 -12.20 -4.26
C VAL A 43 -13.28 -11.31 -4.71
N ALA A 44 -14.43 -11.41 -4.04
CA ALA A 44 -15.64 -10.67 -4.41
C ALA A 44 -15.43 -9.14 -4.29
N THR A 45 -14.61 -8.70 -3.35
CA THR A 45 -14.20 -7.30 -3.20
C THR A 45 -13.15 -6.84 -4.22
N GLY A 46 -12.53 -7.78 -4.98
CA GLY A 46 -11.63 -7.48 -6.10
C GLY A 46 -10.17 -7.39 -5.74
N PHE A 47 -9.75 -7.98 -4.65
CA PHE A 47 -8.33 -8.14 -4.35
C PHE A 47 -7.69 -9.19 -5.25
N ASP A 48 -6.41 -8.95 -5.59
CA ASP A 48 -5.58 -9.84 -6.42
C ASP A 48 -4.48 -10.50 -5.59
N TRP A 49 -4.03 -9.79 -4.54
CA TRP A 49 -2.95 -10.18 -3.67
C TRP A 49 -3.38 -10.14 -2.22
N ILE A 50 -2.94 -11.15 -1.47
CA ILE A 50 -3.07 -11.17 -0.01
C ILE A 50 -1.67 -11.25 0.57
N TRP A 51 -1.32 -10.31 1.44
CA TRP A 51 -0.09 -10.34 2.20
C TRP A 51 -0.39 -10.78 3.63
N PHE A 52 0.12 -11.97 3.99
CA PHE A 52 0.06 -12.49 5.35
C PHE A 52 1.31 -12.01 6.12
N LEU A 53 1.14 -10.97 6.91
CA LEU A 53 2.17 -10.36 7.74
C LEU A 53 2.60 -11.31 8.87
N SER A 54 3.92 -11.41 9.13
CA SER A 54 4.50 -12.04 10.35
C SER A 54 4.23 -13.54 10.49
N VAL A 55 4.33 -14.31 9.40
CA VAL A 55 4.14 -15.77 9.43
C VAL A 55 5.36 -16.56 9.92
N TRP A 56 6.56 -15.96 9.89
CA TRP A 56 7.81 -16.66 10.17
C TRP A 56 8.03 -16.93 11.65
N THR A 57 8.89 -17.90 11.92
CA THR A 57 9.28 -18.26 13.30
C THR A 57 10.08 -17.13 13.94
N THR A 58 9.63 -16.69 15.10
CA THR A 58 10.33 -15.76 16.01
C THR A 58 10.77 -16.52 17.26
N GLY A 59 11.72 -15.96 18.03
CA GLY A 59 12.34 -16.69 19.11
C GLY A 59 12.01 -16.16 20.51
N PRO A 60 12.36 -16.95 21.58
CA PRO A 60 12.09 -16.57 22.96
C PRO A 60 12.90 -15.38 23.46
N ILE A 61 14.13 -15.13 22.92
CA ILE A 61 14.96 -13.99 23.31
C ILE A 61 14.30 -12.69 22.82
N ALA A 62 13.92 -12.62 21.54
CA ALA A 62 13.22 -11.47 20.96
C ALA A 62 11.89 -11.20 21.69
N ARG A 63 11.13 -12.27 22.00
CA ARG A 63 9.90 -12.16 22.78
C ARG A 63 10.13 -11.59 24.18
N LYS A 64 11.19 -12.05 24.87
CA LYS A 64 11.54 -11.56 26.19
C LYS A 64 11.89 -10.07 26.14
N ILE A 65 12.71 -9.66 25.18
CA ILE A 65 13.05 -8.24 24.97
C ILE A 65 11.79 -7.41 24.77
N SER A 66 10.88 -7.89 23.89
CA SER A 66 9.59 -7.21 23.65
C SER A 66 8.77 -6.99 24.92
N ARG A 67 8.78 -7.93 25.85
CA ARG A 67 8.05 -7.83 27.12
C ARG A 67 8.70 -6.91 28.14
N GLU A 68 10.02 -6.80 28.08
CA GLU A 68 10.84 -6.07 29.06
C GLU A 68 11.16 -4.65 28.60
N GLU A 69 11.03 -4.31 27.31
CA GLU A 69 11.33 -2.96 26.79
C GLU A 69 10.26 -1.95 27.27
N PRO A 70 10.66 -0.96 28.12
CA PRO A 70 9.69 -0.13 28.83
C PRO A 70 8.82 0.75 27.90
N ASP A 71 9.39 1.25 26.81
CA ASP A 71 8.68 2.13 25.88
C ASP A 71 7.61 1.33 25.10
N TRP A 72 8.01 0.15 24.61
CA TRP A 72 7.08 -0.74 23.94
C TRP A 72 5.96 -1.22 24.87
N ARG A 73 6.31 -1.54 26.11
CA ARG A 73 5.34 -1.97 27.11
C ARG A 73 4.25 -0.94 27.36
N ARG A 74 4.63 0.35 27.46
CA ARG A 74 3.65 1.44 27.62
C ARG A 74 2.72 1.55 26.41
N ASP A 75 3.25 1.40 25.18
CA ASP A 75 2.45 1.41 23.95
C ASP A 75 1.48 0.22 23.90
N PHE A 76 1.93 -0.97 24.34
CA PHE A 76 1.07 -2.15 24.37
C PHE A 76 -0.06 -2.00 25.41
N GLU A 77 0.23 -1.47 26.58
CA GLU A 77 -0.76 -1.19 27.64
C GLU A 77 -1.77 -0.11 27.21
N ALA A 78 -1.33 0.89 26.45
CA ALA A 78 -2.21 1.87 25.86
C ALA A 78 -3.12 1.26 24.78
N THR A 79 -2.60 0.31 23.99
CA THR A 79 -3.37 -0.40 22.96
C THR A 79 -4.35 -1.41 23.57
N LEU A 80 -3.93 -2.15 24.59
CA LEU A 80 -4.70 -3.18 25.28
C LEU A 80 -4.73 -2.88 26.79
N PRO A 81 -5.74 -2.17 27.31
CA PRO A 81 -5.81 -1.88 28.76
C PRO A 81 -5.89 -3.12 29.66
N ASP A 82 -6.29 -4.26 29.10
CA ASP A 82 -6.32 -5.59 29.73
C ASP A 82 -5.19 -6.50 29.26
N LEU A 83 -4.05 -5.91 28.85
CA LEU A 83 -2.86 -6.60 28.32
C LEU A 83 -2.42 -7.75 29.20
N LYS A 84 -2.15 -8.91 28.57
CA LYS A 84 -1.58 -10.08 29.19
C LYS A 84 -0.22 -10.41 28.57
N GLU A 85 0.63 -11.12 29.29
CA GLU A 85 1.94 -11.54 28.79
C GLU A 85 1.86 -12.41 27.52
N GLU A 86 0.80 -13.19 27.37
CA GLU A 86 0.52 -14.00 26.19
C GLU A 86 0.20 -13.20 24.94
N ASP A 87 -0.29 -11.96 25.10
CA ASP A 87 -0.56 -11.05 23.98
C ASP A 87 0.73 -10.56 23.32
N ILE A 88 1.86 -10.59 24.02
CA ILE A 88 3.17 -10.13 23.54
C ILE A 88 3.97 -11.33 23.03
N GLN A 89 4.03 -11.52 21.72
CA GLN A 89 4.76 -12.61 21.06
C GLN A 89 6.09 -12.18 20.43
N GLY A 90 6.43 -10.89 20.52
CA GLY A 90 7.61 -10.30 19.90
C GLY A 90 7.39 -9.90 18.44
N SER A 91 8.29 -9.06 17.94
CA SER A 91 8.22 -8.56 16.56
C SER A 91 8.18 -9.69 15.55
N GLY A 92 7.24 -9.62 14.60
CA GLY A 92 7.21 -10.51 13.45
C GLY A 92 8.40 -10.37 12.51
N PHE A 93 9.19 -9.30 12.67
CA PHE A 93 10.40 -9.01 11.90
C PHE A 93 11.68 -9.48 12.59
N ALA A 94 11.65 -9.82 13.89
CA ALA A 94 12.77 -10.46 14.59
C ALA A 94 12.84 -11.96 14.27
N ILE A 95 13.14 -12.29 13.02
CA ILE A 95 13.03 -13.64 12.45
C ILE A 95 14.14 -14.55 12.98
N ALA A 96 13.74 -15.67 13.57
CA ALA A 96 14.63 -16.73 14.01
C ALA A 96 14.84 -17.81 12.94
N ASP A 97 13.87 -18.03 12.06
CA ASP A 97 13.98 -18.90 10.89
C ASP A 97 12.86 -18.56 9.89
N TYR A 98 13.17 -18.65 8.60
CA TYR A 98 12.19 -18.55 7.50
C TYR A 98 11.39 -19.85 7.32
N VAL A 99 10.92 -20.37 8.43
CA VAL A 99 9.95 -21.46 8.54
C VAL A 99 8.69 -20.90 9.18
N VAL A 100 7.53 -21.26 8.67
CA VAL A 100 6.25 -20.79 9.23
C VAL A 100 6.14 -21.21 10.69
N HIS A 101 5.75 -20.25 11.54
CA HIS A 101 5.67 -20.48 12.99
C HIS A 101 4.78 -21.69 13.30
N PRO A 102 5.20 -22.64 14.17
CA PRO A 102 4.40 -23.82 14.50
C PRO A 102 2.99 -23.50 15.00
N ASP A 103 2.84 -22.38 15.71
CA ASP A 103 1.54 -21.92 16.21
C ASP A 103 0.57 -21.52 15.08
N LEU A 104 1.06 -21.26 13.88
CA LEU A 104 0.26 -20.96 12.70
C LEU A 104 -0.01 -22.22 11.85
N GLY A 105 0.48 -23.39 12.27
CA GLY A 105 0.34 -24.67 11.56
C GLY A 105 1.53 -25.08 10.69
N GLY A 106 2.63 -24.30 10.69
CA GLY A 106 3.85 -24.63 9.98
C GLY A 106 3.73 -24.52 8.44
N ASN A 107 4.79 -24.91 7.73
CA ASN A 107 4.90 -24.80 6.28
C ASN A 107 3.77 -25.53 5.52
N GLU A 108 3.31 -26.68 6.04
CA GLU A 108 2.25 -27.46 5.40
C GLU A 108 0.90 -26.74 5.43
N ALA A 109 0.57 -26.02 6.52
CA ALA A 109 -0.63 -25.20 6.60
C ALA A 109 -0.56 -24.01 5.63
N LEU A 110 0.61 -23.35 5.53
CA LEU A 110 0.83 -22.28 4.55
C LEU A 110 0.67 -22.80 3.11
N LYS A 111 1.20 -23.99 2.81
CA LYS A 111 1.05 -24.60 1.49
C LYS A 111 -0.42 -24.82 1.13
N ARG A 112 -1.20 -25.42 2.04
CA ARG A 112 -2.65 -25.63 1.84
C ARG A 112 -3.39 -24.31 1.69
N LEU A 113 -3.06 -23.29 2.50
CA LEU A 113 -3.64 -21.95 2.34
C LEU A 113 -3.31 -21.36 0.96
N ARG A 114 -2.04 -21.44 0.51
CA ARG A 114 -1.63 -20.98 -0.81
C ARG A 114 -2.40 -21.68 -1.94
N ASP A 115 -2.57 -22.99 -1.85
CA ASP A 115 -3.36 -23.77 -2.83
C ASP A 115 -4.81 -23.26 -2.88
N ARG A 116 -5.43 -22.97 -1.73
CA ARG A 116 -6.78 -22.41 -1.62
C ARG A 116 -6.88 -21.00 -2.22
N LEU A 117 -5.85 -20.15 -2.01
CA LEU A 117 -5.75 -18.83 -2.62
C LEU A 117 -5.63 -18.93 -4.14
N GLN A 118 -4.75 -19.79 -4.65
CA GLN A 118 -4.53 -20.01 -6.07
C GLN A 118 -5.77 -20.52 -6.79
N GLN A 119 -6.56 -21.43 -6.19
CA GLN A 119 -7.84 -21.88 -6.72
C GLN A 119 -8.84 -20.74 -6.95
N ARG A 120 -8.71 -19.65 -6.18
CA ARG A 120 -9.52 -18.44 -6.28
C ARG A 120 -8.91 -17.35 -7.16
N GLY A 121 -7.72 -17.60 -7.72
CA GLY A 121 -6.98 -16.61 -8.50
C GLY A 121 -6.26 -15.54 -7.67
N LEU A 122 -6.21 -15.70 -6.34
CA LEU A 122 -5.45 -14.85 -5.42
C LEU A 122 -3.98 -15.26 -5.39
N LYS A 123 -3.11 -14.29 -5.17
CA LYS A 123 -1.67 -14.47 -5.00
C LYS A 123 -1.25 -14.20 -3.58
N LEU A 124 -0.28 -14.95 -3.11
CA LEU A 124 0.29 -14.86 -1.77
C LEU A 124 1.55 -14.01 -1.76
N MET A 125 1.58 -13.00 -0.88
CA MET A 125 2.78 -12.23 -0.54
C MET A 125 3.18 -12.52 0.91
N LEU A 126 4.50 -12.62 1.17
CA LEU A 126 5.09 -12.82 2.49
C LEU A 126 6.22 -11.83 2.74
N ASP A 127 6.68 -11.73 4.00
CA ASP A 127 7.79 -10.85 4.38
C ASP A 127 9.15 -11.46 4.00
N PHE A 128 10.06 -10.60 3.56
CA PHE A 128 11.50 -10.84 3.55
C PHE A 128 12.19 -9.70 4.28
N VAL A 129 12.96 -10.00 5.33
CA VAL A 129 13.67 -9.01 6.15
C VAL A 129 15.16 -9.06 5.80
N PRO A 130 15.64 -8.19 4.90
CA PRO A 130 17.03 -8.25 4.45
C PRO A 130 18.01 -7.66 5.46
N ASN A 131 17.61 -6.68 6.27
CA ASN A 131 18.53 -5.88 7.07
C ASN A 131 19.06 -6.60 8.30
N HIS A 132 18.25 -7.43 8.94
CA HIS A 132 18.57 -8.02 10.25
C HIS A 132 17.91 -9.40 10.44
N MET A 133 18.31 -10.08 11.50
CA MET A 133 17.67 -11.29 12.01
C MET A 133 17.33 -11.12 13.49
N GLY A 134 16.46 -11.98 14.02
CA GLY A 134 16.23 -12.09 15.46
C GLY A 134 17.48 -12.63 16.18
N PRO A 135 17.69 -12.32 17.46
CA PRO A 135 18.83 -12.80 18.24
C PRO A 135 18.80 -14.33 18.45
N ASP A 136 17.66 -14.94 18.23
CA ASP A 136 17.45 -16.40 18.30
C ASP A 136 17.87 -17.14 17.03
N HIS A 137 18.18 -16.41 15.93
CA HIS A 137 18.56 -17.03 14.66
C HIS A 137 19.83 -17.89 14.81
N PRO A 138 19.86 -19.13 14.30
CA PRO A 138 21.02 -20.02 14.46
C PRO A 138 22.34 -19.44 13.96
N TRP A 139 22.32 -18.53 12.97
CA TRP A 139 23.53 -17.88 12.47
C TRP A 139 24.23 -17.01 13.51
N VAL A 140 23.46 -16.42 14.46
CA VAL A 140 24.03 -15.55 15.51
C VAL A 140 25.11 -16.27 16.32
N THR A 141 24.94 -17.60 16.52
CA THR A 141 25.91 -18.42 17.25
C THR A 141 26.82 -19.26 16.36
N ARG A 142 26.33 -19.69 15.17
CA ARG A 142 27.08 -20.58 14.27
C ARG A 142 27.95 -19.82 13.26
N HIS A 143 27.47 -18.65 12.84
CA HIS A 143 28.04 -17.80 11.82
C HIS A 143 28.03 -16.31 12.23
N PRO A 144 28.65 -15.96 13.40
CA PRO A 144 28.66 -14.57 13.86
C PRO A 144 29.34 -13.62 12.85
N GLU A 145 30.16 -14.17 11.93
CA GLU A 145 30.77 -13.43 10.83
C GLU A 145 29.77 -12.92 9.76
N TYR A 146 28.52 -13.37 9.80
CA TYR A 146 27.47 -12.85 8.92
C TYR A 146 26.86 -11.54 9.44
N PHE A 147 27.26 -11.13 10.65
CA PHE A 147 26.69 -9.95 11.30
C PHE A 147 27.74 -8.86 11.50
N VAL A 148 27.27 -7.62 11.60
CA VAL A 148 28.12 -6.46 11.90
C VAL A 148 28.66 -6.64 13.33
N SER A 149 29.99 -6.83 13.41
CA SER A 149 30.68 -6.97 14.70
C SER A 149 31.07 -5.61 15.28
N GLY A 150 30.98 -5.50 16.60
CA GLY A 150 31.49 -4.38 17.39
C GLY A 150 32.67 -4.79 18.29
N THR A 151 33.32 -3.81 18.89
CA THR A 151 34.38 -3.94 19.89
C THR A 151 33.82 -3.80 21.30
N LYS A 152 34.66 -4.06 22.32
CA LYS A 152 34.27 -3.77 23.70
C LYS A 152 34.06 -2.28 23.95
N GLU A 153 34.79 -1.45 23.22
CA GLU A 153 34.68 -0.01 23.26
C GLU A 153 33.37 0.49 22.62
N ASP A 154 32.96 -0.08 21.48
CA ASP A 154 31.66 0.19 20.85
C ASP A 154 30.50 -0.14 21.80
N LEU A 155 30.56 -1.31 22.43
CA LEU A 155 29.53 -1.71 23.40
C LEU A 155 29.49 -0.78 24.64
N ALA A 156 30.65 -0.30 25.10
CA ALA A 156 30.72 0.62 26.25
C ALA A 156 30.22 2.03 25.91
N ASN A 157 30.57 2.52 24.73
CA ASN A 157 30.23 3.87 24.26
C ASN A 157 28.82 3.99 23.67
N SER A 158 28.30 2.90 23.13
CA SER A 158 27.02 2.87 22.41
C SER A 158 26.21 1.61 22.74
N PRO A 159 25.86 1.35 24.02
CA PRO A 159 25.15 0.16 24.43
C PRO A 159 23.76 0.00 23.77
N GLN A 160 23.17 1.11 23.31
CA GLN A 160 21.91 1.14 22.54
C GLN A 160 22.04 0.59 21.11
N ASN A 161 23.28 0.39 20.62
CA ASN A 161 23.54 -0.08 19.24
C ASN A 161 24.24 -1.42 19.19
N TYR A 162 24.71 -1.96 20.31
CA TYR A 162 25.48 -3.20 20.37
C TYR A 162 25.04 -4.07 21.52
N THR A 163 25.19 -5.40 21.33
CA THR A 163 24.91 -6.39 22.36
C THR A 163 25.99 -7.46 22.43
N ARG A 164 26.13 -8.06 23.59
CA ARG A 164 27.02 -9.21 23.80
C ARG A 164 26.25 -10.52 23.63
N ILE A 165 26.65 -11.30 22.64
CA ILE A 165 26.14 -12.65 22.40
C ILE A 165 27.07 -13.64 23.10
N LYS A 166 26.53 -14.34 24.07
CA LYS A 166 27.28 -15.44 24.75
C LYS A 166 27.36 -16.64 23.81
N ASN A 167 28.58 -17.13 23.56
CA ASN A 167 28.80 -18.31 22.76
C ASN A 167 29.78 -19.25 23.48
N LYS A 168 29.56 -20.58 23.40
CA LYS A 168 30.38 -21.62 24.04
C LYS A 168 31.89 -21.50 23.65
N LYS A 169 32.22 -21.02 22.46
CA LYS A 169 33.62 -20.90 22.00
C LYS A 169 34.21 -19.54 22.34
N LYS A 170 33.52 -18.47 22.08
CA LYS A 170 33.98 -17.09 22.33
C LYS A 170 32.77 -16.15 22.22
N ASP A 171 32.57 -15.30 23.20
CA ASP A 171 31.56 -14.25 23.13
C ASP A 171 31.80 -13.34 21.92
N ALA A 172 30.73 -12.96 21.22
CA ALA A 172 30.74 -11.97 20.16
C ALA A 172 30.05 -10.69 20.64
N ILE A 173 30.50 -9.55 20.15
CA ILE A 173 29.79 -8.28 20.26
C ILE A 173 29.23 -7.99 18.88
N LEU A 174 27.92 -7.93 18.73
CA LEU A 174 27.22 -7.71 17.48
C LEU A 174 26.37 -6.45 17.56
N ALA A 175 26.20 -5.80 16.42
CA ALA A 175 25.34 -4.63 16.33
C ALA A 175 23.85 -5.06 16.27
N TYR A 176 23.00 -4.24 16.87
CA TYR A 176 21.56 -4.31 16.61
C TYR A 176 21.25 -3.84 15.19
N GLY A 177 20.16 -4.34 14.58
CA GLY A 177 19.61 -3.77 13.37
C GLY A 177 19.21 -2.32 13.60
N ARG A 178 19.52 -1.44 12.66
CA ARG A 178 19.12 -0.02 12.74
C ARG A 178 19.17 0.66 11.37
N ASP A 179 18.59 1.82 11.32
CA ASP A 179 18.80 2.80 10.25
C ASP A 179 19.92 3.83 10.64
N PRO A 180 20.32 4.73 9.74
CA PRO A 180 21.39 5.69 10.02
C PRO A 180 21.00 6.83 10.99
N TYR A 181 19.74 6.95 11.42
CA TYR A 181 19.23 8.11 12.15
C TYR A 181 18.80 7.80 13.59
N PHE A 182 18.46 6.52 13.88
CA PHE A 182 17.92 6.11 15.16
C PHE A 182 18.82 5.06 15.85
N ALA A 183 18.57 4.83 17.14
CA ALA A 183 19.18 3.75 17.90
C ALA A 183 18.78 2.37 17.37
N GLY A 184 19.57 1.36 17.72
CA GLY A 184 19.32 -0.02 17.29
C GLY A 184 18.03 -0.62 17.85
N TRP A 185 17.43 -1.53 17.10
CA TRP A 185 16.26 -2.32 17.52
C TRP A 185 16.77 -3.50 18.39
N PRO A 186 16.51 -3.50 19.71
CA PRO A 186 17.18 -4.40 20.64
C PRO A 186 16.82 -5.88 20.48
N ASP A 187 15.73 -6.19 19.79
CA ASP A 187 15.27 -7.54 19.46
C ASP A 187 15.80 -8.05 18.11
N THR A 188 16.82 -7.40 17.53
CA THR A 188 17.41 -7.74 16.22
C THR A 188 18.93 -7.77 16.27
N VAL A 189 19.55 -8.37 15.25
CA VAL A 189 21.00 -8.38 15.01
C VAL A 189 21.27 -8.06 13.54
N GLN A 190 22.14 -7.07 13.28
CA GLN A 190 22.41 -6.51 11.97
C GLN A 190 23.22 -7.45 11.07
N LEU A 191 22.73 -7.77 9.89
CA LEU A 191 23.46 -8.51 8.85
C LEU A 191 24.55 -7.64 8.21
N ASP A 192 25.69 -8.24 7.87
CA ASP A 192 26.82 -7.55 7.27
C ASP A 192 26.92 -7.78 5.75
N TYR A 193 26.38 -6.86 4.97
CA TYR A 193 26.41 -6.92 3.51
C TYR A 193 27.74 -6.52 2.87
N SER A 194 28.77 -6.21 3.67
CA SER A 194 30.16 -6.15 3.19
C SER A 194 30.80 -7.54 3.07
N ASN A 195 30.12 -8.59 3.55
CA ASN A 195 30.55 -9.98 3.54
C ASN A 195 29.80 -10.80 2.47
N ASP A 196 30.52 -11.31 1.46
CA ASP A 196 29.96 -12.14 0.37
C ASP A 196 29.16 -13.34 0.88
N LYS A 197 29.61 -13.97 1.98
CA LYS A 197 28.93 -15.13 2.54
C LYS A 197 27.56 -14.78 3.10
N THR A 198 27.39 -13.58 3.65
CA THR A 198 26.09 -13.07 4.09
C THR A 198 25.15 -12.90 2.89
N ILE A 199 25.65 -12.31 1.79
CA ILE A 199 24.90 -12.14 0.55
C ILE A 199 24.44 -13.48 -0.02
N GLU A 200 25.35 -14.46 -0.09
CA GLU A 200 25.01 -15.80 -0.56
C GLU A 200 23.97 -16.48 0.34
N ALA A 201 24.12 -16.38 1.68
CA ALA A 201 23.20 -16.96 2.64
C ALA A 201 21.82 -16.32 2.51
N MET A 202 21.71 -14.99 2.47
CA MET A 202 20.46 -14.28 2.31
C MET A 202 19.78 -14.53 0.95
N THR A 203 20.57 -14.68 -0.11
CA THR A 203 20.03 -15.09 -1.42
C THR A 203 19.42 -16.49 -1.37
N LYS A 204 20.03 -17.43 -0.64
CA LYS A 204 19.47 -18.79 -0.44
C LYS A 204 18.15 -18.74 0.36
N GLU A 205 18.08 -17.91 1.41
CA GLU A 205 16.84 -17.73 2.16
C GLU A 205 15.73 -17.13 1.29
N LEU A 206 16.05 -16.13 0.49
CA LEU A 206 15.08 -15.53 -0.44
C LEU A 206 14.56 -16.54 -1.47
N LEU A 207 15.42 -17.43 -1.98
CA LEU A 207 14.99 -18.53 -2.86
C LEU A 207 14.05 -19.50 -2.13
N ARG A 208 14.34 -19.83 -0.87
CA ARG A 208 13.48 -20.70 -0.03
C ARG A 208 12.10 -20.07 0.23
N ILE A 209 12.06 -18.76 0.48
CA ILE A 209 10.82 -18.01 0.63
C ILE A 209 10.04 -17.99 -0.69
N ALA A 210 10.72 -17.72 -1.80
CA ALA A 210 10.09 -17.66 -3.11
C ALA A 210 9.44 -18.99 -3.52
N ASP A 211 9.89 -20.14 -2.99
CA ASP A 211 9.20 -21.42 -3.20
C ASP A 211 7.85 -21.52 -2.49
N GLN A 212 7.61 -20.70 -1.48
CA GLN A 212 6.42 -20.73 -0.64
C GLN A 212 5.35 -19.66 -1.01
N CYS A 213 5.69 -18.65 -1.82
CA CYS A 213 4.78 -17.53 -2.16
C CYS A 213 4.92 -17.09 -3.62
N ASP A 214 4.17 -16.05 -4.00
CA ASP A 214 4.13 -15.48 -5.34
C ASP A 214 4.82 -14.11 -5.40
N GLY A 215 5.14 -13.53 -4.24
CA GLY A 215 5.88 -12.29 -4.08
C GLY A 215 6.28 -12.04 -2.64
N VAL A 216 7.20 -11.10 -2.44
CA VAL A 216 7.67 -10.68 -1.11
C VAL A 216 7.53 -9.18 -0.90
N ARG A 217 7.14 -8.80 0.31
CA ARG A 217 7.38 -7.46 0.85
C ARG A 217 8.75 -7.47 1.52
N CYS A 218 9.64 -6.62 1.04
CA CYS A 218 10.99 -6.50 1.55
C CYS A 218 11.05 -5.39 2.59
N ASP A 219 11.26 -5.79 3.84
CA ASP A 219 11.37 -4.92 5.00
C ASP A 219 12.55 -3.96 4.85
N MET A 220 12.33 -2.66 5.04
CA MET A 220 13.35 -1.61 5.04
C MET A 220 14.40 -1.81 3.92
N ALA A 221 13.93 -2.06 2.68
CA ALA A 221 14.75 -2.54 1.56
C ALA A 221 15.94 -1.63 1.21
N MET A 222 15.86 -0.33 1.50
CA MET A 222 16.92 0.64 1.24
C MET A 222 18.10 0.52 2.19
N LEU A 223 17.96 -0.14 3.37
CA LEU A 223 19.04 -0.21 4.36
C LEU A 223 20.24 -1.07 3.91
N VAL A 224 20.01 -1.97 2.96
CA VAL A 224 21.09 -2.81 2.38
C VAL A 224 21.69 -2.22 1.10
N LEU A 225 21.27 -1.02 0.68
CA LEU A 225 21.92 -0.29 -0.41
C LEU A 225 23.34 0.14 0.00
N PRO A 226 24.35 0.03 -0.90
CA PRO A 226 25.75 0.26 -0.56
C PRO A 226 26.01 1.59 0.16
N ASP A 227 25.42 2.68 -0.32
CA ASP A 227 25.65 4.02 0.24
C ASP A 227 24.95 4.22 1.60
N ILE A 228 23.78 3.62 1.80
CA ILE A 228 23.05 3.69 3.07
C ILE A 228 23.75 2.81 4.11
N PHE A 229 24.18 1.62 3.72
CA PHE A 229 24.92 0.71 4.59
C PHE A 229 26.27 1.35 5.03
N GLU A 230 27.00 1.97 4.10
CA GLU A 230 28.25 2.67 4.40
C GLU A 230 28.02 3.84 5.36
N LYS A 231 26.95 4.64 5.16
CA LYS A 231 26.58 5.73 6.07
C LYS A 231 26.28 5.23 7.49
N THR A 232 25.69 4.05 7.62
CA THR A 232 25.28 3.49 8.91
C THR A 232 26.42 2.78 9.62
N TRP A 233 27.29 2.09 8.89
CA TRP A 233 28.25 1.12 9.45
C TRP A 233 29.71 1.48 9.16
N GLY A 234 29.99 2.55 8.40
CA GLY A 234 31.38 2.95 8.05
C GLY A 234 32.09 1.97 7.10
N ARG A 235 31.36 1.04 6.50
CA ARG A 235 31.84 0.07 5.50
C ARG A 235 30.84 -0.08 4.36
N ARG A 236 31.32 -0.19 3.12
CA ARG A 236 30.46 -0.27 1.95
C ARG A 236 29.93 -1.70 1.78
N ALA A 237 28.61 -1.83 1.65
CA ALA A 237 27.99 -3.08 1.25
C ALA A 237 28.28 -3.37 -0.24
N GLN A 238 28.19 -4.64 -0.61
CA GLN A 238 28.09 -5.02 -2.01
C GLN A 238 26.63 -4.92 -2.48
N SER A 239 26.43 -4.87 -3.79
CA SER A 239 25.11 -4.77 -4.38
C SER A 239 24.35 -6.09 -4.24
N PHE A 240 23.30 -6.11 -3.42
CA PHE A 240 22.50 -7.31 -3.15
C PHE A 240 21.32 -7.47 -4.13
N TRP A 241 20.51 -6.42 -4.31
CA TRP A 241 19.21 -6.53 -4.97
C TRP A 241 19.26 -7.00 -6.41
N PRO A 242 20.08 -6.45 -7.32
CA PRO A 242 20.06 -6.84 -8.73
C PRO A 242 20.30 -8.34 -8.94
N GLU A 243 21.31 -8.89 -8.24
CA GLU A 243 21.62 -10.31 -8.34
C GLU A 243 20.55 -11.20 -7.70
N ALA A 244 20.07 -10.84 -6.51
CA ALA A 244 19.04 -11.60 -5.80
C ALA A 244 17.74 -11.64 -6.62
N ILE A 245 17.29 -10.51 -7.15
CA ILE A 245 16.09 -10.41 -8.00
C ILE A 245 16.27 -11.21 -9.29
N SER A 246 17.43 -11.09 -9.95
CA SER A 246 17.72 -11.85 -11.17
C SER A 246 17.65 -13.36 -10.94
N LYS A 247 18.29 -13.87 -9.88
CA LYS A 247 18.28 -15.30 -9.52
C LYS A 247 16.86 -15.82 -9.22
N ILE A 248 16.01 -15.01 -8.63
CA ILE A 248 14.60 -15.37 -8.41
C ILE A 248 13.86 -15.41 -9.75
N HIS A 249 13.99 -14.37 -10.59
CA HIS A 249 13.28 -14.29 -11.86
C HIS A 249 13.72 -15.37 -12.86
N GLU A 250 14.96 -15.86 -12.80
CA GLU A 250 15.42 -17.02 -13.59
C GLU A 250 14.59 -18.28 -13.30
N LYS A 251 14.19 -18.48 -12.02
CA LYS A 251 13.37 -19.63 -11.60
C LYS A 251 11.86 -19.33 -11.65
N LYS A 252 11.47 -18.09 -11.36
CA LYS A 252 10.07 -17.63 -11.22
C LYS A 252 9.89 -16.26 -11.88
N PRO A 253 9.75 -16.20 -13.22
CA PRO A 253 9.68 -14.93 -13.97
C PRO A 253 8.55 -13.99 -13.55
N GLY A 254 7.49 -14.51 -12.95
CA GLY A 254 6.33 -13.73 -12.48
C GLY A 254 6.34 -13.37 -10.99
N PHE A 255 7.46 -13.62 -10.29
CA PHE A 255 7.59 -13.30 -8.87
C PHE A 255 7.64 -11.79 -8.65
N VAL A 256 6.95 -11.29 -7.61
CA VAL A 256 6.79 -9.85 -7.35
C VAL A 256 7.61 -9.43 -6.13
N PHE A 257 8.34 -8.34 -6.28
CA PHE A 257 9.07 -7.67 -5.21
C PHE A 257 8.41 -6.34 -4.89
N MET A 258 7.98 -6.15 -3.65
CA MET A 258 7.48 -4.88 -3.10
C MET A 258 8.44 -4.39 -2.01
N ALA A 259 8.97 -3.19 -2.16
CA ALA A 259 9.90 -2.60 -1.19
C ALA A 259 9.16 -1.68 -0.22
N GLU A 260 9.38 -1.90 1.07
CA GLU A 260 9.28 -0.81 2.02
C GLU A 260 10.46 0.12 1.82
N VAL A 261 10.19 1.42 1.64
CA VAL A 261 11.19 2.43 1.30
C VAL A 261 10.80 3.80 1.81
N TYR A 262 11.80 4.56 2.23
CA TYR A 262 11.72 5.93 2.71
C TYR A 262 12.79 6.81 2.06
N TRP A 263 12.86 8.10 2.42
CA TRP A 263 13.89 9.07 2.05
C TRP A 263 13.97 9.37 0.54
N ASN A 264 12.85 9.27 -0.18
CA ASN A 264 12.74 9.47 -1.63
C ASN A 264 13.60 8.50 -2.47
N MET A 265 13.81 7.27 -1.98
CA MET A 265 14.60 6.24 -2.65
C MET A 265 13.73 5.26 -3.47
N GLU A 266 12.45 5.57 -3.69
CA GLU A 266 11.51 4.74 -4.44
C GLU A 266 12.03 4.47 -5.86
N TRP A 267 12.48 5.53 -6.54
CA TRP A 267 13.02 5.41 -7.89
C TRP A 267 14.26 4.52 -7.97
N ASP A 268 15.19 4.67 -7.02
CA ASP A 268 16.41 3.90 -6.98
C ASP A 268 16.11 2.39 -6.89
N LEU A 269 15.21 2.00 -5.98
CA LEU A 269 14.81 0.60 -5.84
C LEU A 269 14.01 0.09 -7.06
N GLN A 270 13.19 0.93 -7.69
CA GLN A 270 12.50 0.57 -8.93
C GLN A 270 13.49 0.27 -10.07
N GLN A 271 14.62 1.00 -10.14
CA GLN A 271 15.69 0.75 -11.14
C GLN A 271 16.48 -0.53 -10.84
N LEU A 272 16.53 -0.97 -9.58
CA LEU A 272 17.17 -2.22 -9.17
C LEU A 272 16.29 -3.46 -9.39
N GLY A 273 15.04 -3.29 -9.90
CA GLY A 273 14.17 -4.39 -10.31
C GLY A 273 12.95 -4.61 -9.45
N PHE A 274 12.68 -3.77 -8.43
CA PHE A 274 11.45 -3.85 -7.67
C PHE A 274 10.23 -3.54 -8.54
N ASN A 275 9.20 -4.37 -8.39
CA ASN A 275 7.92 -4.20 -9.08
C ASN A 275 7.10 -3.07 -8.46
N TYR A 276 7.16 -2.96 -7.12
CA TYR A 276 6.47 -1.93 -6.35
C TYR A 276 7.34 -1.38 -5.24
N THR A 277 7.15 -0.10 -4.94
CA THR A 277 7.77 0.62 -3.82
C THR A 277 6.70 1.40 -3.06
N TYR A 278 6.77 1.46 -1.74
CA TYR A 278 5.82 2.22 -0.93
C TYR A 278 5.74 3.68 -1.37
N ASP A 279 4.53 4.22 -1.50
CA ASP A 279 4.30 5.64 -1.78
C ASP A 279 4.09 6.44 -0.47
N LYS A 280 5.09 6.39 0.41
CA LYS A 280 5.07 7.13 1.68
C LYS A 280 4.94 8.64 1.44
N ARG A 281 5.51 9.14 0.36
CA ARG A 281 5.47 10.55 0.01
C ARG A 281 4.07 11.05 -0.29
N LEU A 282 3.27 10.28 -1.04
CA LEU A 282 1.86 10.61 -1.25
C LEU A 282 1.10 10.62 0.07
N TYR A 283 1.30 9.58 0.90
CA TYR A 283 0.68 9.48 2.22
C TYR A 283 0.98 10.72 3.07
N ASP A 284 2.24 11.13 3.19
CA ASP A 284 2.64 12.30 3.98
C ASP A 284 2.01 13.61 3.47
N HIS A 285 1.92 13.79 2.15
CA HIS A 285 1.26 14.95 1.55
C HIS A 285 -0.26 14.95 1.80
N LEU A 286 -0.89 13.79 1.80
CA LEU A 286 -2.31 13.66 2.13
C LEU A 286 -2.56 13.97 3.61
N VAL A 287 -1.74 13.47 4.52
CA VAL A 287 -1.82 13.80 5.96
C VAL A 287 -1.63 15.30 6.19
N ALA A 288 -0.72 15.94 5.48
CA ALA A 288 -0.52 17.39 5.56
C ALA A 288 -1.70 18.21 5.03
N GLY A 289 -2.68 17.61 4.33
CA GLY A 289 -3.90 18.24 3.88
C GLY A 289 -3.73 19.30 2.77
N GLN A 290 -2.67 19.20 1.97
CA GLN A 290 -2.30 20.20 0.96
C GLN A 290 -2.39 19.64 -0.47
N ALA A 291 -3.31 20.16 -1.28
CA ALA A 291 -3.53 19.70 -2.65
C ALA A 291 -2.33 19.87 -3.58
N LYS A 292 -1.59 21.00 -3.46
CA LYS A 292 -0.47 21.32 -4.35
C LYS A 292 0.66 20.27 -4.28
N PRO A 293 1.23 19.90 -3.11
CA PRO A 293 2.25 18.85 -3.03
C PRO A 293 1.76 17.49 -3.57
N VAL A 294 0.48 17.14 -3.32
CA VAL A 294 -0.12 15.92 -3.88
C VAL A 294 -0.14 15.98 -5.42
N ARG A 295 -0.56 17.11 -6.00
CA ARG A 295 -0.59 17.29 -7.46
C ARG A 295 0.82 17.25 -8.05
N GLU A 296 1.79 17.91 -7.41
CA GLU A 296 3.19 17.90 -7.85
C GLU A 296 3.79 16.49 -7.84
N HIS A 297 3.47 15.66 -6.83
CA HIS A 297 3.86 14.26 -6.80
C HIS A 297 3.25 13.44 -7.97
N LEU A 298 2.02 13.76 -8.37
CA LEU A 298 1.32 13.09 -9.46
C LEU A 298 1.81 13.52 -10.88
N TYR A 299 2.67 14.54 -11.00
CA TYR A 299 3.29 14.92 -12.28
C TYR A 299 4.40 13.97 -12.74
N ALA A 300 4.91 13.12 -11.86
CA ALA A 300 5.94 12.14 -12.24
C ALA A 300 5.42 11.21 -13.36
N GLY A 301 6.35 10.72 -14.20
CA GLY A 301 6.02 9.84 -15.31
C GLY A 301 5.34 8.54 -14.91
N LEU A 302 4.59 7.93 -15.84
CA LEU A 302 3.88 6.67 -15.58
C LEU A 302 4.81 5.50 -15.32
N ASP A 303 6.05 5.52 -15.78
CA ASP A 303 7.10 4.55 -15.47
C ASP A 303 7.42 4.49 -13.97
N TYR A 304 7.37 5.64 -13.28
CA TYR A 304 7.48 5.74 -11.84
C TYR A 304 6.13 5.45 -11.15
N GLN A 305 5.04 6.12 -11.57
CA GLN A 305 3.73 6.05 -10.94
C GLN A 305 3.14 4.63 -10.91
N ASN A 306 3.34 3.84 -11.98
CA ASN A 306 2.82 2.48 -12.09
C ASN A 306 3.48 1.50 -11.12
N LYS A 307 4.64 1.84 -10.57
CA LYS A 307 5.39 1.01 -9.64
C LYS A 307 5.27 1.46 -8.18
N LEU A 308 4.36 2.37 -7.87
CA LEU A 308 4.09 2.78 -6.49
C LEU A 308 3.04 1.88 -5.85
N ALA A 309 3.29 1.45 -4.61
CA ALA A 309 2.31 0.80 -3.74
C ALA A 309 1.67 1.87 -2.85
N ARG A 310 0.40 2.17 -3.09
CA ARG A 310 -0.32 3.29 -2.49
C ARG A 310 -1.26 2.86 -1.39
N PHE A 311 -1.11 3.47 -0.23
CA PHE A 311 -1.86 3.15 0.98
C PHE A 311 -2.28 4.42 1.73
N LEU A 312 -3.26 4.29 2.61
CA LEU A 312 -3.63 5.30 3.62
C LEU A 312 -3.27 4.85 5.03
N GLU A 313 -3.02 3.58 5.21
CA GLU A 313 -2.54 2.95 6.43
C GLU A 313 -1.88 1.61 6.09
N ASN A 314 -1.06 1.12 6.99
CA ASN A 314 -0.50 -0.22 7.03
C ASN A 314 -0.25 -0.60 8.50
N HIS A 315 0.50 -1.69 8.79
CA HIS A 315 0.78 -2.11 10.15
C HIS A 315 1.69 -1.15 10.93
N ASP A 316 2.46 -0.28 10.27
CA ASP A 316 3.40 0.67 10.90
C ASP A 316 2.79 2.07 11.07
N GLU A 317 2.02 2.52 10.08
CA GLU A 317 1.43 3.85 10.10
C GLU A 317 0.20 3.92 11.04
N PRO A 318 -0.13 5.12 11.55
CA PRO A 318 -1.40 5.33 12.22
C PRO A 318 -2.58 4.96 11.33
N ARG A 319 -3.68 4.50 11.95
CA ARG A 319 -4.91 4.16 11.21
C ARG A 319 -5.49 5.39 10.50
N ALA A 320 -5.99 5.20 9.29
CA ALA A 320 -6.57 6.29 8.50
C ALA A 320 -7.70 7.00 9.23
N ALA A 321 -8.62 6.24 9.83
CA ALA A 321 -9.74 6.78 10.61
C ALA A 321 -9.33 7.51 11.90
N ALA A 322 -8.07 7.39 12.35
CA ALA A 322 -7.51 8.18 13.45
C ALA A 322 -6.71 9.40 12.95
N THR A 323 -6.18 9.34 11.73
CA THR A 323 -5.31 10.36 11.13
C THR A 323 -6.11 11.46 10.44
N PHE A 324 -7.13 11.08 9.68
CA PHE A 324 -7.94 11.99 8.87
C PHE A 324 -9.29 12.29 9.53
N SER A 325 -9.85 13.46 9.27
CA SER A 325 -11.28 13.67 9.49
C SER A 325 -12.10 12.79 8.52
N PRO A 326 -13.36 12.43 8.83
CA PRO A 326 -14.14 11.49 8.01
C PRO A 326 -14.23 11.87 6.52
N ASP A 327 -14.48 13.17 6.23
CA ASP A 327 -14.57 13.64 4.84
C ASP A 327 -13.18 13.71 4.17
N GLN A 328 -12.14 14.06 4.92
CA GLN A 328 -10.76 14.08 4.43
C GLN A 328 -10.27 12.65 4.11
N GLU A 329 -10.59 11.65 4.95
CA GLU A 329 -10.26 10.24 4.70
C GLU A 329 -10.84 9.78 3.36
N LYS A 330 -12.12 10.08 3.11
CA LYS A 330 -12.79 9.74 1.85
C LYS A 330 -12.12 10.40 0.64
N ALA A 331 -11.81 11.70 0.75
CA ALA A 331 -11.11 12.43 -0.31
C ALA A 331 -9.70 11.85 -0.56
N ALA A 332 -8.94 11.55 0.50
CA ALA A 332 -7.63 10.93 0.42
C ALA A 332 -7.71 9.53 -0.21
N ALA A 333 -8.71 8.72 0.15
CA ALA A 333 -8.94 7.40 -0.42
C ALA A 333 -9.23 7.45 -1.93
N ILE A 334 -10.06 8.41 -2.39
CA ILE A 334 -10.31 8.63 -3.82
C ILE A 334 -9.01 8.93 -4.56
N ILE A 335 -8.17 9.82 -4.03
CA ILE A 335 -6.87 10.16 -4.65
C ILE A 335 -5.96 8.93 -4.68
N THR A 336 -5.81 8.24 -3.55
CA THR A 336 -4.90 7.11 -3.38
C THR A 336 -5.29 5.94 -4.29
N PHE A 337 -6.53 5.49 -4.21
CA PHE A 337 -6.97 4.23 -4.83
C PHE A 337 -7.46 4.38 -6.27
N LEU A 338 -7.72 5.62 -6.73
CA LEU A 338 -8.01 5.90 -8.14
C LEU A 338 -6.84 6.55 -8.88
N SER A 339 -5.63 6.43 -8.34
CA SER A 339 -4.36 6.71 -9.01
C SER A 339 -3.70 5.42 -9.53
N PRO A 340 -2.72 5.50 -10.48
CA PRO A 340 -2.00 4.33 -10.98
C PRO A 340 -1.12 3.67 -9.89
N GLY A 341 -0.73 2.42 -10.06
CA GLY A 341 0.09 1.65 -9.13
C GLY A 341 -0.66 0.51 -8.45
N LEU A 342 -0.03 -0.10 -7.46
CA LEU A 342 -0.62 -1.12 -6.60
C LEU A 342 -1.47 -0.45 -5.52
N ARG A 343 -2.72 -0.87 -5.37
CA ARG A 343 -3.66 -0.34 -4.38
C ARG A 343 -3.60 -1.19 -3.13
N PHE A 344 -3.02 -0.65 -2.09
CA PHE A 344 -2.66 -1.40 -0.90
C PHE A 344 -3.59 -1.03 0.27
N PHE A 345 -4.34 -2.02 0.76
CA PHE A 345 -5.27 -1.92 1.89
C PHE A 345 -4.79 -2.77 3.06
N TYR A 346 -5.11 -2.34 4.28
CA TYR A 346 -4.79 -3.06 5.50
C TYR A 346 -6.05 -3.55 6.23
N GLN A 347 -5.98 -4.71 6.85
CA GLN A 347 -7.08 -5.29 7.65
C GLN A 347 -7.58 -4.33 8.73
N GLY A 348 -8.89 -4.10 8.76
CA GLY A 348 -9.54 -3.14 9.66
C GLY A 348 -9.74 -1.74 9.06
N GLN A 349 -9.11 -1.43 7.91
CA GLN A 349 -9.33 -0.16 7.21
C GLN A 349 -10.76 -0.03 6.69
N LEU A 350 -11.29 -1.10 6.12
CA LEU A 350 -12.64 -1.10 5.54
C LEU A 350 -13.72 -0.91 6.61
N GLU A 351 -13.43 -1.28 7.84
CA GLU A 351 -14.30 -1.14 9.01
C GLU A 351 -14.09 0.17 9.78
N GLY A 352 -13.09 0.97 9.37
CA GLY A 352 -12.75 2.24 10.01
C GLY A 352 -12.16 2.08 11.41
N ARG A 353 -11.35 1.03 11.65
CA ARG A 353 -10.63 0.85 12.91
C ARG A 353 -9.65 2.01 13.14
N LYS A 354 -9.51 2.45 14.40
CA LYS A 354 -8.71 3.63 14.78
C LYS A 354 -7.45 3.29 15.56
N ILE A 355 -7.38 2.10 16.15
CA ILE A 355 -6.26 1.71 17.00
C ILE A 355 -5.25 0.92 16.19
N ARG A 356 -4.01 1.42 16.13
CA ARG A 356 -2.88 0.72 15.51
C ARG A 356 -2.44 -0.43 16.42
N ILE A 357 -2.23 -1.59 15.81
CA ILE A 357 -1.76 -2.77 16.52
C ILE A 357 -0.28 -2.97 16.22
N SER A 358 0.54 -2.94 17.25
CA SER A 358 1.96 -3.25 17.11
C SER A 358 2.16 -4.69 16.57
N PRO A 359 3.09 -4.93 15.64
CA PRO A 359 3.42 -6.28 15.14
C PRO A 359 4.00 -7.22 16.22
N HIS A 360 4.24 -6.72 17.43
CA HIS A 360 4.60 -7.52 18.60
C HIS A 360 3.40 -8.20 19.27
N LEU A 361 2.18 -7.69 19.02
CA LEU A 361 0.94 -8.16 19.64
C LEU A 361 0.23 -9.18 18.74
N VAL A 362 -0.47 -10.10 19.39
CA VAL A 362 -1.31 -11.11 18.70
C VAL A 362 -2.80 -10.86 18.88
N ARG A 363 -3.18 -9.84 19.64
CA ARG A 363 -4.57 -9.51 19.92
C ARG A 363 -4.84 -8.03 19.60
N ALA A 364 -6.01 -7.75 19.05
CA ALA A 364 -6.52 -6.40 18.83
C ALA A 364 -7.57 -6.03 19.88
N PRO A 365 -7.72 -4.75 20.24
CA PRO A 365 -8.86 -4.28 21.00
C PRO A 365 -10.15 -4.40 20.18
N LYS A 366 -11.29 -4.57 20.87
CA LYS A 366 -12.61 -4.53 20.23
C LYS A 366 -12.98 -3.09 19.95
N GLU A 367 -13.15 -2.74 18.69
CA GLU A 367 -13.56 -1.42 18.25
C GLU A 367 -14.98 -1.47 17.64
N PRO A 368 -15.78 -0.39 17.80
CA PRO A 368 -17.07 -0.31 17.15
C PRO A 368 -16.90 -0.25 15.62
N PHE A 369 -17.81 -0.90 14.93
CA PHE A 369 -17.89 -0.89 13.47
C PHE A 369 -18.39 0.47 12.97
N ASN A 370 -17.76 1.01 11.92
CA ASN A 370 -18.17 2.27 11.29
C ASN A 370 -18.88 2.00 9.96
N GLU A 371 -20.21 1.94 10.00
CA GLU A 371 -21.05 1.66 8.83
C GLU A 371 -20.85 2.66 7.68
N GLU A 372 -20.62 3.93 7.98
CA GLU A 372 -20.43 4.97 6.95
C GLU A 372 -19.13 4.76 6.19
N ILE A 373 -18.05 4.42 6.88
CA ILE A 373 -16.75 4.13 6.27
C ILE A 373 -16.83 2.82 5.48
N GLU A 374 -17.48 1.79 6.00
CA GLU A 374 -17.65 0.52 5.28
C GLU A 374 -18.44 0.69 3.98
N GLN A 375 -19.53 1.42 4.01
CA GLN A 375 -20.32 1.73 2.82
C GLN A 375 -19.49 2.50 1.78
N PHE A 376 -18.68 3.47 2.22
CA PHE A 376 -17.77 4.20 1.35
C PHE A 376 -16.72 3.28 0.71
N TYR A 377 -16.02 2.45 1.51
CA TYR A 377 -15.03 1.53 0.97
C TYR A 377 -15.64 0.45 0.07
N SER A 378 -16.82 -0.04 0.41
CA SER A 378 -17.58 -0.95 -0.47
C SER A 378 -17.84 -0.33 -1.85
N GLN A 379 -18.23 0.96 -1.88
CA GLN A 379 -18.49 1.66 -3.14
C GLN A 379 -17.21 1.92 -3.95
N ILE A 380 -16.12 2.38 -3.30
CA ILE A 380 -14.86 2.63 -4.03
C ILE A 380 -14.25 1.33 -4.57
N LEU A 381 -14.35 0.21 -3.86
CA LEU A 381 -13.92 -1.10 -4.32
C LEU A 381 -14.69 -1.55 -5.58
N LEU A 382 -16.00 -1.30 -5.64
CA LEU A 382 -16.80 -1.53 -6.86
C LEU A 382 -16.31 -0.66 -8.02
N VAL A 383 -16.03 0.61 -7.78
CA VAL A 383 -15.48 1.53 -8.80
C VAL A 383 -14.12 1.05 -9.28
N MET A 384 -13.21 0.70 -8.37
CA MET A 384 -11.87 0.18 -8.68
C MET A 384 -11.92 -1.08 -9.53
N ASN A 385 -12.92 -1.94 -9.35
CA ASN A 385 -13.12 -3.16 -10.14
C ASN A 385 -13.62 -2.91 -11.56
N ASN A 386 -14.04 -1.70 -11.90
CA ASN A 386 -14.37 -1.35 -13.27
C ASN A 386 -13.10 -1.41 -14.14
N SER A 387 -13.21 -2.03 -15.31
CA SER A 387 -12.10 -2.22 -16.25
C SER A 387 -11.41 -0.93 -16.67
N VAL A 388 -12.10 0.21 -16.62
CA VAL A 388 -11.53 1.54 -16.91
C VAL A 388 -10.45 1.88 -15.88
N PHE A 389 -10.70 1.64 -14.59
CA PHE A 389 -9.76 1.95 -13.51
C PHE A 389 -8.73 0.84 -13.25
N ARG A 390 -8.98 -0.38 -13.74
CA ARG A 390 -8.04 -1.51 -13.58
C ARG A 390 -7.04 -1.66 -14.71
N GLU A 391 -7.43 -1.22 -15.94
CA GLU A 391 -6.70 -1.50 -17.18
C GLU A 391 -6.52 -0.27 -18.05
N GLY A 392 -7.10 0.87 -17.65
CA GLY A 392 -7.12 2.08 -18.46
C GLY A 392 -5.80 2.85 -18.44
N LYS A 393 -5.66 3.76 -19.39
CA LYS A 393 -4.59 4.75 -19.39
C LYS A 393 -4.98 5.92 -18.50
N TRP A 394 -4.15 6.24 -17.53
CA TRP A 394 -4.31 7.37 -16.62
C TRP A 394 -3.63 8.63 -17.18
N ASN A 395 -4.25 9.80 -16.93
CA ASN A 395 -3.64 11.11 -17.19
C ASN A 395 -4.06 12.08 -16.08
N LEU A 396 -3.11 12.87 -15.59
CA LEU A 396 -3.41 14.03 -14.75
C LEU A 396 -4.06 15.13 -15.61
N LEU A 397 -5.09 15.79 -15.09
CA LEU A 397 -5.81 16.87 -15.79
C LEU A 397 -5.47 18.21 -15.18
N GLU A 398 -5.47 19.24 -16.02
CA GLU A 398 -5.28 20.61 -15.61
C GLU A 398 -6.57 21.19 -15.02
N CYS A 399 -6.45 21.80 -13.83
CA CYS A 399 -7.51 22.62 -13.22
C CYS A 399 -7.18 24.09 -13.42
N GLN A 400 -8.17 24.91 -13.79
CA GLN A 400 -8.00 26.33 -14.09
C GLN A 400 -9.01 27.19 -13.31
N ALA A 401 -8.63 28.45 -13.07
CA ALA A 401 -9.50 29.43 -12.42
C ALA A 401 -10.73 29.78 -13.29
N LEU A 402 -11.88 30.01 -12.66
CA LEU A 402 -13.10 30.47 -13.35
C LEU A 402 -13.00 31.91 -13.80
N TRP A 403 -12.34 32.76 -13.00
CA TRP A 403 -12.11 34.18 -13.27
C TRP A 403 -10.79 34.64 -12.67
N GLN A 404 -10.34 35.80 -13.05
CA GLN A 404 -9.14 36.42 -12.49
C GLN A 404 -9.28 36.57 -10.97
N ASN A 405 -8.25 36.14 -10.21
CA ASN A 405 -8.17 36.10 -8.75
C ASN A 405 -9.00 35.01 -8.06
N ASN A 406 -9.64 34.09 -8.77
CA ASN A 406 -10.12 32.86 -8.13
C ASN A 406 -8.97 31.88 -7.94
N ASN A 407 -8.43 31.77 -6.71
CA ASN A 407 -7.33 30.88 -6.37
C ASN A 407 -7.81 29.51 -5.85
N THR A 408 -9.13 29.27 -5.73
CA THR A 408 -9.63 28.00 -5.19
C THR A 408 -9.41 26.81 -6.13
N TRP A 409 -9.14 27.06 -7.41
CA TRP A 409 -8.79 26.01 -8.38
C TRP A 409 -7.54 25.22 -7.94
N ASP A 410 -6.63 25.84 -7.17
CA ASP A 410 -5.36 25.23 -6.72
C ASP A 410 -5.59 24.13 -5.67
N SER A 411 -6.78 24.06 -5.06
CA SER A 411 -7.20 23.00 -4.16
C SER A 411 -7.66 21.71 -4.86
N PHE A 412 -7.80 21.75 -6.18
CA PHE A 412 -8.32 20.60 -6.93
C PHE A 412 -7.24 19.70 -7.49
N LEU A 413 -7.57 18.41 -7.45
CA LEU A 413 -6.87 17.35 -8.12
C LEU A 413 -7.84 16.69 -9.09
N ALA A 414 -7.45 16.59 -10.35
CA ALA A 414 -8.28 15.97 -11.37
C ALA A 414 -7.46 15.00 -12.22
N CYS A 415 -8.03 13.86 -12.55
CA CYS A 415 -7.42 12.91 -13.47
C CYS A 415 -8.47 12.23 -14.36
N SER A 416 -8.02 11.67 -15.47
CA SER A 416 -8.84 10.87 -16.36
C SER A 416 -8.27 9.46 -16.53
N TRP A 417 -9.18 8.53 -16.81
CA TRP A 417 -8.91 7.16 -17.17
C TRP A 417 -9.53 6.85 -18.51
N GLU A 418 -8.77 6.27 -19.41
CA GLU A 418 -9.24 5.87 -20.74
C GLU A 418 -9.13 4.34 -20.89
N GLY A 419 -10.26 3.67 -20.92
CA GLY A 419 -10.37 2.23 -21.15
C GLY A 419 -10.62 1.88 -22.61
N LYS A 420 -10.79 0.60 -22.87
CA LYS A 420 -11.19 0.09 -24.19
C LYS A 420 -12.56 0.63 -24.60
N GLN A 421 -12.82 0.67 -25.93
CA GLN A 421 -14.11 1.11 -26.52
C GLN A 421 -14.51 2.55 -26.11
N LYS A 422 -13.53 3.44 -25.89
CA LYS A 422 -13.76 4.84 -25.50
C LYS A 422 -14.52 4.99 -24.17
N LYS A 423 -14.50 3.97 -23.29
CA LYS A 423 -14.96 4.12 -21.92
C LYS A 423 -14.02 5.04 -21.17
N ARG A 424 -14.54 5.99 -20.41
CA ARG A 424 -13.74 6.95 -19.66
C ARG A 424 -14.22 7.12 -18.24
N GLY A 425 -13.27 7.38 -17.36
CA GLY A 425 -13.49 7.87 -16.02
C GLY A 425 -12.87 9.24 -15.84
N ILE A 426 -13.51 10.11 -15.09
CA ILE A 426 -12.93 11.39 -14.63
C ILE A 426 -13.07 11.40 -13.12
N VAL A 427 -11.97 11.66 -12.41
CA VAL A 427 -11.93 11.82 -10.97
C VAL A 427 -11.58 13.26 -10.68
N VAL A 428 -12.35 13.92 -9.83
CA VAL A 428 -12.08 15.27 -9.36
C VAL A 428 -12.26 15.34 -7.86
N VAL A 429 -11.29 15.89 -7.15
CA VAL A 429 -11.30 16.02 -5.70
C VAL A 429 -10.96 17.46 -5.32
N ASN A 430 -11.78 18.08 -4.48
CA ASN A 430 -11.39 19.28 -3.75
C ASN A 430 -10.66 18.83 -2.47
N TYR A 431 -9.34 18.91 -2.49
CA TYR A 431 -8.50 18.49 -1.34
C TYR A 431 -8.12 19.69 -0.47
N ALA A 432 -9.15 20.35 0.10
CA ALA A 432 -9.01 21.48 1.02
C ALA A 432 -10.18 21.53 2.00
N SER A 433 -9.98 22.22 3.11
CA SER A 433 -10.98 22.43 4.18
C SER A 433 -12.01 23.53 3.88
N TYR A 434 -12.10 23.98 2.63
CA TYR A 434 -13.01 25.02 2.16
C TYR A 434 -13.62 24.68 0.81
N GLN A 435 -14.77 25.29 0.49
CA GLN A 435 -15.39 25.16 -0.84
C GLN A 435 -14.51 25.77 -1.91
N GLY A 436 -14.38 25.09 -3.04
CA GLY A 436 -13.61 25.53 -4.17
C GLY A 436 -14.36 25.39 -5.50
N GLN A 437 -13.88 26.10 -6.50
CA GLN A 437 -14.42 26.07 -7.86
C GLN A 437 -13.28 26.04 -8.87
N CYS A 438 -13.43 25.23 -9.92
CA CYS A 438 -12.47 25.19 -11.04
C CYS A 438 -13.14 24.78 -12.36
N TYR A 439 -12.43 25.03 -13.47
CA TYR A 439 -12.65 24.32 -14.72
C TYR A 439 -11.61 23.22 -14.88
N VAL A 440 -12.05 21.99 -15.16
CA VAL A 440 -11.16 20.86 -15.48
C VAL A 440 -11.05 20.74 -17.00
N ARG A 441 -9.83 20.83 -17.54
CA ARG A 441 -9.58 20.69 -18.99
C ARG A 441 -9.67 19.23 -19.41
N LEU A 442 -10.51 18.94 -20.41
CA LEU A 442 -10.73 17.59 -20.90
C LEU A 442 -10.02 17.40 -22.25
N PRO A 443 -9.09 16.42 -22.37
CA PRO A 443 -8.31 16.18 -23.59
C PRO A 443 -9.03 15.22 -24.56
N PHE A 444 -10.34 15.41 -24.81
CA PHE A 444 -11.17 14.48 -25.59
C PHE A 444 -11.86 15.14 -26.78
N PRO A 445 -11.11 15.53 -27.84
CA PRO A 445 -11.63 16.33 -28.95
C PRO A 445 -12.83 15.70 -29.67
N GLU A 446 -12.98 14.39 -29.61
CA GLU A 446 -14.11 13.68 -30.20
C GLU A 446 -15.46 13.91 -29.49
N MET A 447 -15.48 14.60 -28.35
CA MET A 447 -16.72 15.03 -27.69
C MET A 447 -17.38 16.23 -28.43
N ASP A 448 -16.66 16.87 -29.33
CA ASP A 448 -17.21 18.02 -30.04
C ASP A 448 -18.53 17.68 -30.74
N GLY A 449 -19.51 18.60 -30.63
CA GLY A 449 -20.85 18.40 -31.17
C GLY A 449 -21.63 17.22 -30.62
N GLN A 450 -21.20 16.62 -29.48
CA GLN A 450 -21.90 15.49 -28.83
C GLN A 450 -22.54 15.93 -27.52
N SER A 451 -23.62 15.24 -27.15
CA SER A 451 -24.16 15.28 -25.79
C SER A 451 -23.36 14.33 -24.89
N VAL A 452 -22.75 14.84 -23.84
CA VAL A 452 -21.89 14.12 -22.91
C VAL A 452 -22.62 13.89 -21.60
N HIS A 453 -22.74 12.62 -21.21
CA HIS A 453 -23.34 12.17 -19.96
C HIS A 453 -22.23 11.84 -18.95
N LEU A 454 -22.28 12.46 -17.79
CA LEU A 454 -21.37 12.26 -16.66
C LEU A 454 -22.19 11.63 -15.53
N THR A 455 -21.98 10.32 -15.28
CA THR A 455 -22.65 9.60 -14.19
C THR A 455 -21.69 9.48 -13.02
N ASP A 456 -22.07 10.03 -11.85
CA ASP A 456 -21.25 9.92 -10.65
C ASP A 456 -21.34 8.49 -10.08
N LEU A 457 -20.20 7.80 -10.01
CA LEU A 457 -20.10 6.43 -9.53
C LEU A 457 -20.04 6.33 -8.00
N MET A 458 -19.73 7.43 -7.31
CA MET A 458 -19.74 7.52 -5.85
C MET A 458 -21.01 8.22 -5.32
N GLY A 459 -21.79 8.82 -6.20
CA GLY A 459 -23.09 9.44 -5.95
C GLY A 459 -24.20 8.80 -6.78
N LYS A 460 -25.29 9.56 -6.96
CA LYS A 460 -26.46 9.14 -7.78
C LYS A 460 -26.71 10.09 -8.95
N GLU A 461 -25.94 11.16 -9.04
CA GLU A 461 -26.19 12.28 -9.95
C GLU A 461 -25.74 11.92 -11.36
N VAL A 462 -26.53 12.41 -12.33
CA VAL A 462 -26.20 12.33 -13.75
C VAL A 462 -26.26 13.73 -14.33
N TYR A 463 -25.16 14.18 -14.88
CA TYR A 463 -25.05 15.48 -15.54
C TYR A 463 -25.00 15.30 -17.05
N VAL A 464 -25.71 16.16 -17.78
CA VAL A 464 -25.63 16.22 -19.25
C VAL A 464 -25.01 17.54 -19.65
N ARG A 465 -24.01 17.52 -20.52
CA ARG A 465 -23.28 18.70 -21.00
C ARG A 465 -23.07 18.61 -22.50
N GLU A 466 -22.98 19.78 -23.15
CA GLU A 466 -22.59 19.85 -24.56
C GLU A 466 -21.06 19.71 -24.69
N GLY A 467 -20.62 18.80 -25.54
CA GLY A 467 -19.20 18.47 -25.70
C GLY A 467 -18.37 19.65 -26.18
N THR A 468 -18.93 20.52 -27.06
CA THR A 468 -18.28 21.78 -27.52
C THR A 468 -17.99 22.72 -26.34
N ASP A 469 -18.95 22.84 -25.40
CA ASP A 469 -18.76 23.66 -24.19
C ASP A 469 -17.69 23.05 -23.26
N LEU A 470 -17.70 21.74 -23.09
CA LEU A 470 -16.68 21.04 -22.28
C LEU A 470 -15.27 21.20 -22.85
N LEU A 471 -15.12 21.20 -24.17
CA LEU A 471 -13.82 21.38 -24.83
C LEU A 471 -13.33 22.83 -24.79
N SER A 472 -14.24 23.79 -24.94
CA SER A 472 -13.88 25.22 -24.99
C SER A 472 -13.62 25.82 -23.61
N LYS A 473 -14.49 25.51 -22.61
CA LYS A 473 -14.45 26.09 -21.26
C LYS A 473 -13.82 25.15 -20.24
N GLY A 474 -13.94 23.85 -20.43
CA GLY A 474 -13.66 22.79 -19.43
C GLY A 474 -14.93 22.34 -18.70
N LEU A 475 -14.78 21.30 -17.89
CA LEU A 475 -15.82 20.81 -16.99
C LEU A 475 -15.85 21.71 -15.75
N PHE A 476 -16.95 22.45 -15.58
CA PHE A 476 -17.17 23.26 -14.38
C PHE A 476 -17.40 22.37 -13.16
N ILE A 477 -16.67 22.63 -12.10
CA ILE A 477 -16.72 21.95 -10.82
C ILE A 477 -16.89 22.97 -9.70
N ASP A 478 -17.83 22.71 -8.79
CA ASP A 478 -18.07 23.45 -7.55
C ASP A 478 -18.27 22.42 -6.43
N LEU A 479 -17.28 22.27 -5.56
CA LEU A 479 -17.30 21.25 -4.51
C LEU A 479 -17.02 21.85 -3.13
N PRO A 480 -17.80 21.46 -2.10
CA PRO A 480 -17.47 21.74 -0.70
C PRO A 480 -16.11 21.18 -0.28
N ALA A 481 -15.69 21.51 0.94
CA ALA A 481 -14.47 20.96 1.56
C ALA A 481 -14.45 19.43 1.48
N TRP A 482 -13.30 18.86 1.07
CA TRP A 482 -13.04 17.41 1.02
C TRP A 482 -14.04 16.59 0.18
N ARG A 483 -14.77 17.23 -0.76
CA ARG A 483 -15.71 16.53 -1.64
C ARG A 483 -15.04 16.15 -2.97
N TYR A 484 -15.64 15.16 -3.61
CA TYR A 484 -15.14 14.56 -4.84
C TYR A 484 -16.29 14.14 -5.76
N ASN A 485 -15.98 13.96 -7.04
CA ASN A 485 -16.81 13.26 -8.01
C ASN A 485 -15.97 12.24 -8.75
N VAL A 486 -16.55 11.08 -9.03
CA VAL A 486 -15.96 10.02 -9.84
C VAL A 486 -16.92 9.70 -10.97
N PHE A 487 -16.68 10.26 -12.15
CA PHE A 487 -17.60 10.15 -13.27
C PHE A 487 -17.25 9.00 -14.22
N GLU A 488 -18.25 8.20 -14.57
CA GLU A 488 -18.25 7.48 -15.84
C GLU A 488 -18.72 8.44 -16.92
N VAL A 489 -17.96 8.53 -18.04
CA VAL A 489 -18.25 9.48 -19.13
C VAL A 489 -18.69 8.75 -20.38
N ARG A 490 -19.86 9.08 -20.88
CA ARG A 490 -20.41 8.57 -22.14
C ARG A 490 -20.83 9.70 -23.04
N SER A 491 -20.42 9.67 -24.32
CA SER A 491 -20.86 10.62 -25.32
C SER A 491 -21.81 9.94 -26.34
N LYS A 492 -22.83 10.66 -26.76
CA LYS A 492 -23.79 10.24 -27.77
C LYS A 492 -23.89 11.33 -28.84
N LYS A 493 -24.00 10.96 -30.11
CA LYS A 493 -24.27 11.95 -31.17
C LYS A 493 -25.56 12.71 -30.81
N SER A 494 -25.48 14.04 -30.78
CA SER A 494 -26.66 14.89 -30.60
C SER A 494 -27.65 14.54 -31.69
N LYS A 495 -28.88 14.17 -31.34
CA LYS A 495 -29.96 14.10 -32.35
C LYS A 495 -30.21 15.53 -32.81
N GLY A 496 -29.76 15.86 -34.00
CA GLY A 496 -29.97 17.18 -34.58
C GLY A 496 -31.44 17.55 -34.49
N ILE A 497 -31.73 18.68 -33.84
CA ILE A 497 -33.06 19.31 -33.89
C ILE A 497 -33.20 19.81 -35.30
N ILE A 498 -33.85 19.03 -36.17
CA ILE A 498 -34.27 19.48 -37.46
C ILE A 498 -35.32 20.57 -37.19
N LYS A 499 -34.91 21.84 -37.16
CA LYS A 499 -35.84 22.97 -37.27
C LYS A 499 -36.48 22.86 -38.65
N LYS A 500 -37.64 22.22 -38.74
CA LYS A 500 -38.52 22.35 -39.90
C LYS A 500 -38.94 23.83 -39.99
N SER A 501 -38.27 24.60 -40.79
CA SER A 501 -38.76 25.92 -41.23
C SER A 501 -40.00 25.67 -42.09
N LYS A 502 -41.18 25.82 -41.52
CA LYS A 502 -42.42 25.94 -42.29
C LYS A 502 -42.39 27.26 -43.06
N GLY A 503 -41.91 27.21 -44.29
CA GLY A 503 -42.10 28.26 -45.24
C GLY A 503 -43.59 28.41 -45.53
N ARG A 504 -44.24 29.41 -44.97
CA ARG A 504 -45.56 29.88 -45.40
C ARG A 504 -45.38 30.61 -46.74
N ARG A 505 -45.69 29.94 -47.86
CA ARG A 505 -45.97 30.60 -49.13
C ARG A 505 -47.33 31.34 -48.96
N ARG A 506 -47.31 32.65 -48.89
CA ARG A 506 -48.48 33.48 -49.15
C ARG A 506 -48.74 33.52 -50.68
N LYS A 507 -49.83 32.90 -51.12
CA LYS A 507 -50.41 33.20 -52.41
C LYS A 507 -51.06 34.60 -52.38
N SER A 508 -50.56 35.53 -53.13
CA SER A 508 -51.30 36.74 -53.45
C SER A 508 -52.25 36.46 -54.62
N GLU A 509 -53.54 36.45 -54.33
CA GLU A 509 -54.56 36.61 -55.37
C GLU A 509 -54.71 38.08 -55.71
N VAL A 510 -54.43 38.41 -56.97
CA VAL A 510 -54.84 39.73 -57.62
C VAL A 510 -56.21 39.45 -58.24
N ARG A 511 -57.19 40.20 -57.85
CA ARG A 511 -58.42 40.40 -58.63
C ARG A 511 -58.43 41.85 -59.20
N SER A 512 -58.62 41.89 -60.51
CA SER A 512 -59.01 42.93 -61.44
C SER A 512 -59.48 44.26 -60.88
#